data_220b6f85817564c4bc2a868b0f18fb2a
#
_entry.id   220b6f85817564c4bc2a868b0f18fb2a
#
_cell.length_a   1.000
_cell.length_b   1.000
_cell.length_c   1.000
_cell.angle_alpha   90.00
_cell.angle_beta   90.00
_cell.angle_gamma   90.00
#
_symmetry.space_group_name_H-M   'P 1'
#
loop_
_entity.id
_entity.type
_entity.pdbx_description
1 polymer ?
#
loop_
_entity_poly.entity_id
_entity_poly.type
_entity_poly.pdbx_seq_one_letter_code
_entity_poly.pdbx_strand_id
1 'polypeptide(L)'
;MQKKEQEMGVFDSTKFRQRFVKDYNLPINIFSDDNIWAHYVRLYDFFPMAKYYRVIGLIEKEYDGNVEKWLEYCASVRDAAINGVMESRAYKFFNNMNMAPYTKLDVNIGEHSIYTEATDGKRFLSINLRKANFQALRMMSVIEDKTYYDFILRYGGDEYIQGSKYLRHVIFGKMNPGRIIRIEKYYMNQIYKLVNNLLENKGFLF
;
A
#
# COMPACT_ATOMS: atom_id res chain seq x y z
N MET A 1 19.99 26.30 -15.92
CA MET A 1 19.10 25.14 -16.09
C MET A 1 17.84 25.25 -15.23
N GLN A 2 17.84 25.86 -14.04
CA GLN A 2 16.67 25.99 -13.16
C GLN A 2 15.50 26.84 -13.69
N LYS A 3 15.72 27.78 -14.61
CA LYS A 3 14.65 28.65 -15.16
C LYS A 3 13.70 27.97 -16.17
N LYS A 4 14.09 26.83 -16.76
CA LYS A 4 13.22 26.10 -17.70
C LYS A 4 12.21 25.14 -17.04
N GLU A 5 12.47 24.73 -15.79
CA GLU A 5 11.55 23.84 -15.06
C GLU A 5 10.34 24.56 -14.47
N GLN A 6 10.38 25.89 -14.32
CA GLN A 6 9.26 26.69 -13.80
C GLN A 6 8.15 26.97 -14.83
N GLU A 7 8.39 26.71 -16.12
CA GLU A 7 7.39 26.86 -17.18
C GLU A 7 6.71 25.55 -17.60
N MET A 8 7.18 24.41 -17.09
CA MET A 8 6.53 23.12 -17.33
C MET A 8 5.42 22.91 -16.30
N GLY A 9 4.18 22.73 -16.75
CA GLY A 9 3.06 22.41 -15.87
C GLY A 9 3.29 21.13 -15.05
N VAL A 10 2.55 20.97 -13.97
CA VAL A 10 2.63 19.78 -13.08
C VAL A 10 2.57 18.47 -13.86
N PHE A 11 1.72 18.44 -14.90
CA PHE A 11 1.52 17.28 -15.76
C PHE A 11 2.81 16.84 -16.49
N ASP A 12 3.68 17.78 -16.84
CA ASP A 12 4.91 17.51 -17.58
C ASP A 12 6.12 17.25 -16.69
N SER A 13 5.96 17.42 -15.38
CA SER A 13 7.04 17.22 -14.43
C SER A 13 7.50 15.76 -14.40
N THR A 14 8.79 15.52 -14.67
CA THR A 14 9.42 14.21 -14.59
C THR A 14 9.26 13.57 -13.20
N LYS A 15 9.36 14.37 -12.14
CA LYS A 15 9.20 13.89 -10.76
C LYS A 15 7.77 13.44 -10.48
N PHE A 16 6.79 14.14 -11.03
CA PHE A 16 5.37 13.77 -10.92
C PHE A 16 5.09 12.46 -11.67
N ARG A 17 5.59 12.32 -12.90
CA ARG A 17 5.50 11.06 -13.69
C ARG A 17 6.15 9.88 -12.97
N GLN A 18 7.33 10.08 -12.39
CA GLN A 18 8.00 9.05 -11.57
C GLN A 18 7.18 8.63 -10.36
N ARG A 19 6.47 9.55 -9.72
CA ARG A 19 5.57 9.23 -8.62
C ARG A 19 4.41 8.36 -9.07
N PHE A 20 3.77 8.70 -10.17
CA PHE A 20 2.72 7.91 -10.79
C PHE A 20 3.17 6.47 -11.07
N VAL A 21 4.33 6.33 -11.73
CA VAL A 21 4.93 5.02 -12.03
C VAL A 21 5.12 4.17 -10.77
N LYS A 22 5.62 4.76 -9.68
CA LYS A 22 5.80 4.07 -8.41
C LYS A 22 4.48 3.65 -7.75
N ASP A 23 3.47 4.50 -7.82
CA ASP A 23 2.16 4.21 -7.24
C ASP A 23 1.45 3.03 -7.94
N TYR A 24 1.62 2.91 -9.26
CA TYR A 24 0.98 1.87 -10.06
C TYR A 24 1.90 0.70 -10.40
N ASN A 25 3.16 0.73 -9.95
CA ASN A 25 4.17 -0.29 -10.23
C ASN A 25 4.34 -0.56 -11.74
N LEU A 26 4.48 0.53 -12.51
CA LEU A 26 4.61 0.50 -13.96
C LEU A 26 6.08 0.65 -14.38
N PRO A 27 6.47 0.15 -15.58
CA PRO A 27 7.81 0.36 -16.10
C PRO A 27 8.07 1.84 -16.40
N ILE A 28 9.17 2.39 -15.86
CA ILE A 28 9.47 3.83 -15.95
C ILE A 28 9.69 4.31 -17.38
N ASN A 29 10.22 3.45 -18.25
CA ASN A 29 10.61 3.80 -19.62
C ASN A 29 9.42 4.15 -20.54
N ILE A 30 8.20 3.79 -20.15
CA ILE A 30 6.98 4.03 -20.94
C ILE A 30 6.60 5.52 -20.91
N PHE A 31 7.04 6.28 -19.92
CA PHE A 31 6.56 7.63 -19.63
C PHE A 31 7.48 8.77 -20.10
N SER A 32 8.47 8.45 -20.94
CA SER A 32 9.23 9.45 -21.69
C SER A 32 8.45 10.06 -22.85
N ASP A 33 7.44 9.36 -23.38
CA ASP A 33 6.53 9.83 -24.43
C ASP A 33 5.28 10.47 -23.81
N ASP A 34 4.99 11.72 -24.17
CA ASP A 34 3.88 12.49 -23.62
C ASP A 34 2.51 11.92 -23.97
N ASN A 35 2.36 11.32 -25.15
CA ASN A 35 1.11 10.72 -25.58
C ASN A 35 0.82 9.44 -24.79
N ILE A 36 1.84 8.63 -24.56
CA ILE A 36 1.76 7.42 -23.74
C ILE A 36 1.44 7.83 -22.30
N TRP A 37 2.12 8.84 -21.77
CA TRP A 37 1.85 9.37 -20.44
C TRP A 37 0.39 9.83 -20.29
N ALA A 38 -0.09 10.69 -21.18
CA ALA A 38 -1.46 11.19 -21.17
C ALA A 38 -2.50 10.06 -21.28
N HIS A 39 -2.23 9.04 -22.11
CA HIS A 39 -3.10 7.88 -22.24
C HIS A 39 -3.20 7.10 -20.91
N TYR A 40 -2.08 6.81 -20.27
CA TYR A 40 -2.07 6.04 -19.02
C TYR A 40 -2.70 6.81 -17.86
N VAL A 41 -2.47 8.12 -17.74
CA VAL A 41 -3.13 8.94 -16.71
C VAL A 41 -4.64 8.86 -16.87
N ARG A 42 -5.17 8.99 -18.11
CA ARG A 42 -6.60 8.85 -18.39
C ARG A 42 -7.12 7.44 -18.08
N LEU A 43 -6.37 6.42 -18.46
CA LEU A 43 -6.73 5.02 -18.22
C LEU A 43 -6.89 4.72 -16.72
N TYR A 44 -5.96 5.18 -15.90
CA TYR A 44 -6.00 4.96 -14.46
C TYR A 44 -6.95 5.91 -13.72
N ASP A 45 -7.29 7.04 -14.32
CA ASP A 45 -8.27 7.99 -13.79
C ASP A 45 -9.73 7.47 -13.91
N PHE A 46 -9.97 6.54 -14.83
CA PHE A 46 -11.27 5.91 -15.04
C PHE A 46 -11.66 4.95 -13.89
N PHE A 47 -10.70 4.47 -13.12
CA PHE A 47 -10.97 3.66 -11.93
C PHE A 47 -11.21 4.56 -10.72
N PRO A 48 -11.87 4.05 -9.62
CA PRO A 48 -12.17 4.85 -8.40
C PRO A 48 -10.92 5.48 -7.73
N MET A 49 -9.78 5.32 -8.35
CA MET A 49 -8.50 5.90 -7.97
C MET A 49 -8.18 7.19 -8.77
N ALA A 50 -9.18 7.89 -9.26
CA ALA A 50 -9.10 9.19 -9.96
C ALA A 50 -8.33 10.27 -9.18
N LYS A 51 -7.07 9.97 -8.84
CA LYS A 51 -6.29 10.76 -7.89
C LYS A 51 -5.36 11.72 -8.58
N TYR A 52 -4.85 11.31 -9.73
CA TYR A 52 -3.77 12.09 -10.34
C TYR A 52 -4.25 13.40 -10.95
N TYR A 53 -5.45 13.47 -11.53
CA TYR A 53 -6.03 14.75 -11.93
C TYR A 53 -6.38 15.65 -10.73
N ARG A 54 -6.90 15.05 -9.65
CA ARG A 54 -7.11 15.79 -8.39
C ARG A 54 -5.81 16.26 -7.78
N VAL A 55 -4.77 15.43 -7.83
CA VAL A 55 -3.43 15.78 -7.33
C VAL A 55 -2.82 16.91 -8.15
N ILE A 56 -2.97 16.92 -9.48
CA ILE A 56 -2.54 18.04 -10.32
C ILE A 56 -3.22 19.33 -9.85
N GLY A 57 -4.54 19.34 -9.76
CA GLY A 57 -5.29 20.51 -9.28
C GLY A 57 -4.91 20.94 -7.85
N LEU A 58 -4.61 19.97 -6.96
CA LEU A 58 -4.12 20.26 -5.62
C LEU A 58 -2.73 20.91 -5.66
N ILE A 59 -1.81 20.38 -6.46
CA ILE A 59 -0.46 20.94 -6.58
C ILE A 59 -0.50 22.34 -7.18
N GLU A 60 -1.33 22.56 -8.20
CA GLU A 60 -1.52 23.87 -8.80
C GLU A 60 -2.08 24.87 -7.80
N LYS A 61 -3.09 24.49 -7.03
CA LYS A 61 -3.80 25.36 -6.10
C LYS A 61 -3.03 25.64 -4.81
N GLU A 62 -2.49 24.60 -4.15
CA GLU A 62 -1.94 24.69 -2.79
C GLU A 62 -0.41 24.85 -2.79
N TYR A 63 0.25 24.53 -3.91
CA TYR A 63 1.72 24.56 -4.03
C TYR A 63 2.21 25.39 -5.22
N ASP A 64 1.36 26.23 -5.82
CA ASP A 64 1.69 27.08 -6.98
C ASP A 64 2.33 26.29 -8.13
N GLY A 65 1.86 25.08 -8.40
CA GLY A 65 2.40 24.19 -9.42
C GLY A 65 3.75 23.55 -9.04
N ASN A 66 4.27 23.78 -7.84
CA ASN A 66 5.56 23.29 -7.41
C ASN A 66 5.50 21.83 -6.90
N VAL A 67 5.89 20.90 -7.77
CA VAL A 67 5.90 19.46 -7.50
C VAL A 67 6.89 19.09 -6.37
N GLU A 68 8.01 19.79 -6.24
CA GLU A 68 9.00 19.55 -5.18
C GLU A 68 8.39 19.80 -3.80
N LYS A 69 7.74 20.96 -3.62
CA LYS A 69 7.08 21.29 -2.34
C LYS A 69 6.02 20.26 -1.98
N TRP A 70 5.25 19.80 -2.95
CA TRP A 70 4.28 18.74 -2.71
C TRP A 70 4.95 17.40 -2.34
N LEU A 71 6.07 17.03 -2.98
CA LEU A 71 6.83 15.84 -2.63
C LEU A 71 7.46 15.94 -1.24
N GLU A 72 7.92 17.13 -0.83
CA GLU A 72 8.40 17.40 0.53
C GLU A 72 7.29 17.24 1.56
N TYR A 73 6.08 17.74 1.28
CA TYR A 73 4.91 17.48 2.10
C TYR A 73 4.62 15.98 2.23
N CYS A 74 4.58 15.25 1.11
CA CYS A 74 4.41 13.79 1.15
C CYS A 74 5.49 13.09 1.98
N ALA A 75 6.73 13.57 1.90
CA ALA A 75 7.84 13.04 2.69
C ALA A 75 7.69 13.35 4.18
N SER A 76 7.29 14.57 4.54
CA SER A 76 7.08 14.98 5.92
C SER A 76 6.01 14.14 6.62
N VAL A 77 4.87 13.93 5.96
CA VAL A 77 3.80 13.06 6.50
C VAL A 77 4.26 11.62 6.65
N ARG A 78 4.97 11.09 5.64
CA ARG A 78 5.56 9.75 5.69
C ARG A 78 6.47 9.60 6.90
N ASP A 79 7.39 10.53 7.08
CA ASP A 79 8.42 10.47 8.12
C ASP A 79 7.80 10.69 9.52
N ALA A 80 6.82 11.57 9.63
CA ALA A 80 6.05 11.75 10.85
C ALA A 80 5.31 10.45 11.24
N ALA A 81 4.68 9.76 10.28
CA ALA A 81 4.01 8.50 10.53
C ALA A 81 4.99 7.39 10.95
N ILE A 82 6.15 7.30 10.30
CA ILE A 82 7.19 6.32 10.65
C ILE A 82 7.70 6.59 12.07
N ASN A 83 8.12 7.82 12.37
CA ASN A 83 8.70 8.19 13.65
C ASN A 83 7.66 8.03 14.77
N GLY A 84 6.43 8.51 14.57
CA GLY A 84 5.38 8.41 15.57
C GLY A 84 5.05 6.97 15.97
N VAL A 85 5.11 6.02 15.02
CA VAL A 85 4.94 4.60 15.34
C VAL A 85 6.20 4.04 16.00
N MET A 86 7.38 4.23 15.41
CA MET A 86 8.63 3.61 15.88
C MET A 86 9.04 4.07 17.27
N GLU A 87 8.72 5.30 17.67
CA GLU A 87 8.97 5.85 19.00
C GLU A 87 7.95 5.37 20.03
N SER A 88 6.80 4.86 19.61
CA SER A 88 5.74 4.41 20.52
C SER A 88 6.20 3.25 21.40
N ARG A 89 5.69 3.20 22.63
CA ARG A 89 5.93 2.09 23.56
C ARG A 89 5.42 0.77 22.99
N ALA A 90 4.28 0.81 22.32
CA ALA A 90 3.65 -0.36 21.70
C ALA A 90 4.53 -0.96 20.59
N TYR A 91 5.12 -0.12 19.73
CA TYR A 91 6.05 -0.61 18.71
C TYR A 91 7.34 -1.17 19.30
N LYS A 92 7.92 -0.52 20.30
CA LYS A 92 9.12 -1.02 21.00
C LYS A 92 8.86 -2.39 21.62
N PHE A 93 7.68 -2.57 22.23
CA PHE A 93 7.26 -3.88 22.76
C PHE A 93 7.12 -4.91 21.62
N PHE A 94 6.38 -4.58 20.55
CA PHE A 94 6.21 -5.45 19.38
C PHE A 94 7.55 -5.85 18.76
N ASN A 95 8.50 -4.92 18.69
CA ASN A 95 9.81 -5.18 18.07
C ASN A 95 10.68 -6.14 18.90
N ASN A 96 10.45 -6.23 20.21
CA ASN A 96 11.22 -7.07 21.14
C ASN A 96 10.46 -8.32 21.62
N MET A 97 9.16 -8.46 21.32
CA MET A 97 8.38 -9.61 21.79
C MET A 97 8.84 -10.94 21.17
N ASN A 98 8.56 -12.05 21.86
CA ASN A 98 8.81 -13.37 21.32
C ASN A 98 7.86 -13.67 20.15
N MET A 99 8.41 -14.01 18.98
CA MET A 99 7.65 -14.34 17.78
C MET A 99 7.36 -15.83 17.60
N ALA A 100 7.83 -16.70 18.50
CA ALA A 100 7.62 -18.15 18.39
C ALA A 100 6.13 -18.55 18.27
N PRO A 101 5.17 -17.92 19.00
CA PRO A 101 3.74 -18.22 18.84
C PRO A 101 3.19 -17.98 17.45
N TYR A 102 3.82 -17.08 16.67
CA TYR A 102 3.38 -16.67 15.34
C TYR A 102 4.12 -17.36 14.20
N THR A 103 4.91 -18.40 14.49
CA THR A 103 5.68 -19.16 13.49
C THR A 103 5.02 -20.45 13.05
N LYS A 104 4.14 -21.01 13.89
CA LYS A 104 3.42 -22.25 13.56
C LYS A 104 2.30 -21.94 12.58
N LEU A 105 2.49 -22.36 11.34
CA LEU A 105 1.46 -22.38 10.32
C LEU A 105 1.03 -23.84 10.15
N ASP A 106 -0.25 -24.13 10.38
CA ASP A 106 -0.77 -25.51 10.24
C ASP A 106 -1.08 -25.82 8.77
N VAL A 107 -1.08 -24.80 7.93
CA VAL A 107 -1.30 -24.93 6.50
C VAL A 107 -0.09 -24.39 5.77
N ASN A 108 0.51 -25.24 4.97
CA ASN A 108 1.51 -24.81 4.01
C ASN A 108 0.78 -24.12 2.84
N ILE A 109 0.65 -22.79 2.94
CA ILE A 109 0.17 -21.97 1.82
C ILE A 109 1.34 -21.89 0.86
N GLY A 110 1.48 -22.92 0.04
CA GLY A 110 2.56 -23.02 -0.95
C GLY A 110 2.43 -21.94 -2.01
N GLU A 111 3.56 -21.54 -2.57
CA GLU A 111 3.64 -20.66 -3.75
C GLU A 111 3.30 -21.44 -5.04
N HIS A 112 2.21 -22.20 -5.03
CA HIS A 112 1.84 -23.00 -6.19
C HIS A 112 0.97 -22.17 -7.15
N SER A 113 1.24 -22.32 -8.43
CA SER A 113 0.33 -21.79 -9.45
C SER A 113 -1.05 -22.40 -9.27
N ILE A 114 -2.06 -21.55 -9.10
CA ILE A 114 -3.47 -21.96 -8.98
C ILE A 114 -3.96 -22.51 -10.32
N TYR A 115 -3.42 -22.00 -11.42
CA TYR A 115 -3.83 -22.37 -12.77
C TYR A 115 -2.92 -23.47 -13.33
N THR A 116 -3.37 -24.69 -13.23
CA THR A 116 -2.75 -25.89 -13.80
C THR A 116 -3.83 -26.67 -14.55
N GLU A 117 -3.46 -27.55 -15.47
CA GLU A 117 -4.42 -28.45 -16.15
C GLU A 117 -5.25 -29.28 -15.16
N ALA A 118 -4.63 -29.70 -14.04
CA ALA A 118 -5.32 -30.44 -12.99
C ALA A 118 -6.38 -29.62 -12.23
N THR A 119 -6.39 -28.30 -12.42
CA THR A 119 -7.35 -27.39 -11.76
C THR A 119 -8.37 -26.80 -12.72
N ASP A 120 -8.36 -27.23 -13.99
CA ASP A 120 -9.34 -26.80 -14.98
C ASP A 120 -10.76 -27.21 -14.55
N GLY A 121 -11.72 -26.32 -14.76
CA GLY A 121 -13.11 -26.50 -14.32
C GLY A 121 -13.37 -26.41 -12.81
N LYS A 122 -12.36 -26.27 -11.97
CA LYS A 122 -12.52 -26.07 -10.52
C LYS A 122 -12.90 -24.63 -10.17
N ARG A 123 -13.64 -24.48 -9.09
CA ARG A 123 -13.97 -23.17 -8.51
C ARG A 123 -12.96 -22.81 -7.42
N PHE A 124 -12.52 -21.57 -7.41
CA PHE A 124 -11.55 -21.07 -6.44
C PHE A 124 -12.15 -19.96 -5.60
N LEU A 125 -11.84 -19.98 -4.31
CA LEU A 125 -12.07 -18.87 -3.39
C LEU A 125 -10.75 -18.12 -3.18
N SER A 126 -10.70 -16.86 -3.59
CA SER A 126 -9.55 -15.99 -3.31
C SER A 126 -9.82 -15.13 -2.08
N ILE A 127 -8.92 -15.19 -1.11
CA ILE A 127 -8.99 -14.37 0.12
C ILE A 127 -7.78 -13.46 0.14
N ASN A 128 -8.02 -12.16 0.27
CA ASN A 128 -6.95 -11.17 0.32
C ASN A 128 -7.12 -10.23 1.54
N LEU A 129 -6.06 -10.02 2.29
CA LEU A 129 -6.02 -9.08 3.39
C LEU A 129 -5.80 -7.65 2.86
N ARG A 130 -6.83 -6.82 2.92
CA ARG A 130 -6.73 -5.44 2.47
C ARG A 130 -5.83 -4.63 3.40
N LYS A 131 -4.76 -4.02 2.85
CA LYS A 131 -3.76 -3.22 3.60
C LYS A 131 -3.09 -4.05 4.71
N ALA A 132 -2.62 -5.25 4.37
CA ALA A 132 -2.13 -6.27 5.29
C ALA A 132 -1.15 -5.74 6.34
N ASN A 133 -0.11 -4.98 5.94
CA ASN A 133 0.88 -4.41 6.86
C ASN A 133 0.25 -3.55 7.97
N PHE A 134 -0.71 -2.69 7.62
CA PHE A 134 -1.47 -1.89 8.58
C PHE A 134 -2.29 -2.78 9.51
N GLN A 135 -3.01 -3.76 8.96
CA GLN A 135 -3.82 -4.67 9.76
C GLN A 135 -2.97 -5.50 10.73
N ALA A 136 -1.80 -5.97 10.30
CA ALA A 136 -0.89 -6.70 11.17
C ALA A 136 -0.47 -5.88 12.41
N LEU A 137 -0.07 -4.62 12.21
CA LEU A 137 0.31 -3.74 13.33
C LEU A 137 -0.90 -3.38 14.21
N ARG A 138 -2.08 -3.21 13.61
CA ARG A 138 -3.31 -2.97 14.35
C ARG A 138 -3.72 -4.17 15.19
N MET A 139 -3.65 -5.39 14.66
CA MET A 139 -3.94 -6.63 15.39
C MET A 139 -2.98 -6.84 16.57
N MET A 140 -1.75 -6.32 16.46
CA MET A 140 -0.76 -6.34 17.53
C MET A 140 -0.85 -5.12 18.48
N SER A 141 -1.91 -4.33 18.37
CA SER A 141 -2.13 -3.10 19.16
C SER A 141 -0.97 -2.10 19.09
N VAL A 142 -0.22 -2.12 17.99
CA VAL A 142 0.84 -1.12 17.73
C VAL A 142 0.23 0.17 17.18
N ILE A 143 -0.82 0.04 16.38
CA ILE A 143 -1.61 1.14 15.82
C ILE A 143 -3.04 0.99 16.33
N GLU A 144 -3.57 2.04 16.95
CA GLU A 144 -4.91 2.05 17.55
C GLU A 144 -6.00 2.52 16.58
N ASP A 145 -5.61 3.21 15.51
CA ASP A 145 -6.54 3.75 14.53
C ASP A 145 -7.38 2.63 13.89
N LYS A 146 -8.67 2.88 13.71
CA LYS A 146 -9.60 1.90 13.13
C LYS A 146 -9.31 1.62 11.67
N THR A 147 -8.89 2.64 10.93
CA THR A 147 -8.59 2.54 9.51
C THR A 147 -7.23 3.14 9.17
N TYR A 148 -6.66 2.71 8.05
CA TYR A 148 -5.43 3.33 7.52
C TYR A 148 -5.65 4.82 7.15
N TYR A 149 -6.87 5.19 6.83
CA TYR A 149 -7.28 6.57 6.59
C TYR A 149 -7.06 7.41 7.87
N ASP A 150 -7.65 7.00 9.00
CA ASP A 150 -7.52 7.70 10.28
C ASP A 150 -6.06 7.79 10.72
N PHE A 151 -5.30 6.70 10.52
CA PHE A 151 -3.87 6.64 10.81
C PHE A 151 -3.09 7.72 10.05
N ILE A 152 -3.29 7.84 8.74
CA ILE A 152 -2.58 8.84 7.92
C ILE A 152 -3.10 10.25 8.21
N LEU A 153 -4.39 10.43 8.43
CA LEU A 153 -4.99 11.71 8.77
C LEU A 153 -4.39 12.30 10.06
N ARG A 154 -4.11 11.46 11.06
CA ARG A 154 -3.45 11.87 12.31
C ARG A 154 -2.09 12.56 12.09
N TYR A 155 -1.40 12.21 11.01
CA TYR A 155 -0.12 12.82 10.63
C TYR A 155 -0.27 13.91 9.56
N GLY A 156 -1.48 14.39 9.32
CA GLY A 156 -1.78 15.46 8.36
C GLY A 156 -1.82 15.02 6.91
N GLY A 157 -1.93 13.72 6.63
CA GLY A 157 -1.95 13.21 5.25
C GLY A 157 -3.31 13.34 4.57
N ASP A 158 -3.29 13.79 3.34
CA ASP A 158 -4.43 13.99 2.46
C ASP A 158 -4.94 12.69 1.80
N GLU A 159 -5.98 12.80 0.97
CA GLU A 159 -6.56 11.68 0.23
C GLU A 159 -5.54 10.97 -0.67
N TYR A 160 -4.57 11.69 -1.23
CA TYR A 160 -3.53 11.08 -2.05
C TYR A 160 -2.66 10.15 -1.21
N ILE A 161 -2.13 10.62 -0.08
CA ILE A 161 -1.25 9.82 0.79
C ILE A 161 -2.00 8.60 1.35
N GLN A 162 -3.26 8.78 1.73
CA GLN A 162 -4.12 7.70 2.21
C GLN A 162 -4.35 6.60 1.16
N GLY A 163 -4.35 6.97 -0.10
CA GLY A 163 -4.57 6.05 -1.17
C GLY A 163 -3.31 5.50 -1.83
N SER A 164 -2.16 6.13 -1.67
CA SER A 164 -0.91 5.73 -2.30
C SER A 164 -0.43 4.37 -1.76
N LYS A 165 -0.41 3.36 -2.64
CA LYS A 165 0.15 2.05 -2.32
C LYS A 165 1.65 2.14 -2.08
N TYR A 166 2.34 2.95 -2.88
CA TYR A 166 3.78 3.17 -2.76
C TYR A 166 4.13 3.75 -1.38
N LEU A 167 3.49 4.86 -0.96
CA LEU A 167 3.77 5.48 0.35
C LEU A 167 3.48 4.52 1.50
N ARG A 168 2.37 3.78 1.42
CA ARG A 168 2.06 2.76 2.42
C ARG A 168 3.16 1.70 2.53
N HIS A 169 3.68 1.21 1.41
CA HIS A 169 4.78 0.24 1.42
C HIS A 169 6.07 0.84 1.97
N VAL A 170 6.36 2.11 1.68
CA VAL A 170 7.54 2.78 2.25
C VAL A 170 7.40 2.95 3.76
N ILE A 171 6.24 3.38 4.25
CA ILE A 171 5.98 3.55 5.69
C ILE A 171 6.21 2.23 6.44
N PHE A 172 5.48 1.19 6.06
CA PHE A 172 5.57 -0.09 6.78
C PHE A 172 6.84 -0.89 6.48
N GLY A 173 7.48 -0.65 5.34
CA GLY A 173 8.78 -1.23 5.00
C GLY A 173 9.92 -0.78 5.93
N LYS A 174 9.74 0.33 6.66
CA LYS A 174 10.68 0.81 7.70
C LYS A 174 10.40 0.22 9.09
N MET A 175 9.26 -0.44 9.29
CA MET A 175 8.77 -0.91 10.59
C MET A 175 8.97 -2.41 10.80
N ASN A 176 10.19 -2.91 10.62
CA ASN A 176 10.53 -4.32 10.75
C ASN A 176 9.64 -5.25 9.90
N PRO A 177 9.77 -5.20 8.57
CA PRO A 177 8.88 -5.90 7.65
C PRO A 177 8.87 -7.42 7.88
N GLY A 178 9.98 -8.02 8.31
CA GLY A 178 10.04 -9.45 8.60
C GLY A 178 9.08 -9.88 9.72
N ARG A 179 8.91 -9.06 10.75
CA ARG A 179 7.93 -9.32 11.81
C ARG A 179 6.50 -9.12 11.32
N ILE A 180 6.27 -8.03 10.58
CA ILE A 180 4.95 -7.74 10.01
C ILE A 180 4.48 -8.89 9.11
N ILE A 181 5.31 -9.34 8.17
CA ILE A 181 4.99 -10.46 7.28
C ILE A 181 4.68 -11.75 8.07
N ARG A 182 5.39 -12.00 9.17
CA ARG A 182 5.12 -13.16 10.02
C ARG A 182 3.73 -13.09 10.67
N ILE A 183 3.35 -11.92 11.16
CA ILE A 183 2.01 -11.66 11.71
C ILE A 183 0.93 -11.79 10.62
N GLU A 184 1.17 -11.23 9.43
CA GLU A 184 0.28 -11.37 8.29
C GLU A 184 0.02 -12.84 7.95
N LYS A 185 1.09 -13.64 7.81
CA LYS A 185 0.99 -15.07 7.53
C LYS A 185 0.22 -15.82 8.63
N TYR A 186 0.49 -15.51 9.88
CA TYR A 186 -0.22 -16.11 11.01
C TYR A 186 -1.73 -15.83 10.95
N TYR A 187 -2.14 -14.58 10.77
CA TYR A 187 -3.55 -14.24 10.69
C TYR A 187 -4.22 -14.78 9.44
N MET A 188 -3.53 -14.78 8.29
CA MET A 188 -4.06 -15.45 7.08
C MET A 188 -4.31 -16.93 7.32
N ASN A 189 -3.42 -17.61 8.04
CA ASN A 189 -3.62 -19.02 8.43
C ASN A 189 -4.85 -19.20 9.33
N GLN A 190 -5.09 -18.29 10.30
CA GLN A 190 -6.30 -18.34 11.13
C GLN A 190 -7.58 -18.11 10.29
N ILE A 191 -7.55 -17.15 9.36
CA ILE A 191 -8.66 -16.87 8.45
C ILE A 191 -8.93 -18.10 7.56
N TYR A 192 -7.87 -18.70 7.02
CA TYR A 192 -8.00 -19.91 6.21
C TYR A 192 -8.70 -21.04 6.99
N LYS A 193 -8.26 -21.34 8.20
CA LYS A 193 -8.91 -22.35 9.05
C LYS A 193 -10.38 -22.06 9.29
N LEU A 194 -10.70 -20.81 9.61
CA LEU A 194 -12.09 -20.40 9.84
C LEU A 194 -12.94 -20.61 8.59
N VAL A 195 -12.45 -20.21 7.42
CA VAL A 195 -13.15 -20.37 6.16
C VAL A 195 -13.29 -21.84 5.78
N ASN A 196 -12.22 -22.62 5.94
CA ASN A 196 -12.23 -24.06 5.67
C ASN A 196 -13.30 -24.78 6.50
N ASN A 197 -13.32 -24.56 7.82
CA ASN A 197 -14.33 -25.11 8.71
C ASN A 197 -15.77 -24.72 8.31
N LEU A 198 -15.97 -23.47 7.88
CA LEU A 198 -17.28 -23.00 7.42
C LEU A 198 -17.72 -23.67 6.13
N LEU A 199 -16.79 -23.96 5.23
CA LEU A 199 -17.07 -24.57 3.94
C LEU A 199 -17.29 -26.10 4.07
N GLU A 200 -16.48 -26.78 4.88
CA GLU A 200 -16.66 -28.19 5.21
C GLU A 200 -18.01 -28.44 5.84
N ASN A 201 -18.45 -27.62 6.79
CA ASN A 201 -19.76 -27.69 7.42
C ASN A 201 -20.93 -27.49 6.44
N LYS A 202 -20.66 -26.94 5.26
CA LYS A 202 -21.64 -26.78 4.16
C LYS A 202 -21.52 -27.85 3.07
N GLY A 203 -20.72 -28.89 3.28
CA GLY A 203 -20.55 -30.01 2.35
C GLY A 203 -19.60 -29.72 1.17
N PHE A 204 -18.78 -28.68 1.25
CA PHE A 204 -17.71 -28.46 0.28
C PHE A 204 -16.50 -29.29 0.69
N LEU A 205 -16.03 -30.15 -0.22
CA LEU A 205 -14.76 -30.88 -0.08
C LEU A 205 -13.63 -30.06 -0.73
N PHE A 206 -12.46 -30.02 -0.11
CA PHE A 206 -11.26 -29.31 -0.59
C PHE A 206 -10.14 -30.30 -0.91
#